data_c3d912422598a2c47f70f103b352f5b1
#
_entry.id   c3d912422598a2c47f70f103b352f5b1
#
_cell.length_a   1.000
_cell.length_b   1.000
_cell.length_c   1.000
_cell.angle_alpha   90.00
_cell.angle_beta   90.00
_cell.angle_gamma   90.00
#
_symmetry.space_group_name_H-M   'P 1'
#
loop_
_entity.id
_entity.type
_entity.pdbx_description
1 polymer ?
#
loop_
_entity_poly.entity_id
_entity_poly.type
_entity_poly.pdbx_seq_one_letter_code
_entity_poly.pdbx_strand_id
1 'polypeptide(L)'
;PFFKNKKPTPYDEAVSLTWYLENVFYKSISNIYKYIKTNVFDGQDFDNDIINLGFWPGGDRDGNPYVTTKITLKTANKLRSDIIKNYYRDIRSLRRRLTFKNIESKVIDIENRLYRSIFNENKTPKISLNELKNCLDEIKSILISEHNSLFLDELQDIIDKVNIFGYHFATLDI
;
A
#
# COMPACT_ATOMS: atom_id res chain seq x y z
N PRO A 1 2.97 9.44 34.17
CA PRO A 1 1.73 8.77 33.89
C PRO A 1 1.04 9.45 32.73
N PHE A 2 0.81 8.69 31.66
CA PHE A 2 0.17 9.20 30.45
C PHE A 2 -1.34 9.18 30.64
N PHE A 3 -1.91 10.15 31.33
CA PHE A 3 -3.36 10.31 31.42
C PHE A 3 -3.84 11.22 30.27
N LYS A 4 -4.43 10.60 29.24
CA LYS A 4 -5.27 11.38 28.33
C LYS A 4 -6.53 11.79 29.08
N ASN A 5 -6.81 13.08 29.15
CA ASN A 5 -8.02 13.64 29.81
C ASN A 5 -9.35 13.26 29.13
N LYS A 6 -9.31 12.60 27.98
CA LYS A 6 -10.48 12.10 27.24
C LYS A 6 -10.27 10.65 26.82
N LYS A 7 -11.31 9.83 26.98
CA LYS A 7 -11.35 8.48 26.42
C LYS A 7 -11.20 8.56 24.90
N PRO A 8 -10.29 7.78 24.27
CA PRO A 8 -10.15 7.78 22.82
C PRO A 8 -11.44 7.32 22.16
N THR A 9 -11.76 7.93 21.02
CA THR A 9 -12.85 7.48 20.17
C THR A 9 -12.39 6.26 19.34
N PRO A 10 -13.33 5.43 18.81
CA PRO A 10 -12.98 4.33 17.90
C PRO A 10 -12.12 4.78 16.71
N TYR A 11 -12.32 6.00 16.22
CA TYR A 11 -11.49 6.56 15.16
C TYR A 11 -10.08 6.94 15.62
N ASP A 12 -9.91 7.46 16.83
CA ASP A 12 -8.59 7.77 17.39
C ASP A 12 -7.77 6.49 17.58
N GLU A 13 -8.43 5.40 17.96
CA GLU A 13 -7.84 4.07 18.05
C GLU A 13 -7.41 3.57 16.67
N ALA A 14 -8.31 3.64 15.68
CA ALA A 14 -7.99 3.30 14.29
C ALA A 14 -6.77 4.08 13.78
N VAL A 15 -6.73 5.41 13.98
CA VAL A 15 -5.58 6.25 13.57
C VAL A 15 -4.29 5.82 14.26
N SER A 16 -4.35 5.47 15.55
CA SER A 16 -3.17 5.01 16.29
C SER A 16 -2.63 3.68 15.75
N LEU A 17 -3.51 2.76 15.37
CA LEU A 17 -3.12 1.45 14.85
C LEU A 17 -2.71 1.48 13.37
N THR A 18 -3.25 2.40 12.56
CA THR A 18 -2.76 2.59 11.18
C THR A 18 -1.29 3.03 11.13
N TRP A 19 -0.77 3.66 12.20
CA TRP A 19 0.66 3.95 12.29
C TRP A 19 1.52 2.67 12.22
N TYR A 20 1.09 1.60 12.90
CA TYR A 20 1.80 0.32 12.84
C TYR A 20 1.70 -0.34 11.46
N LEU A 21 0.54 -0.23 10.78
CA LEU A 21 0.41 -0.69 9.41
C LEU A 21 1.41 0.02 8.50
N GLU A 22 1.49 1.35 8.56
CA GLU A 22 2.40 2.15 7.73
C GLU A 22 3.89 1.90 8.03
N ASN A 23 4.26 1.79 9.29
CA ASN A 23 5.68 1.87 9.70
C ASN A 23 6.30 0.52 10.05
N VAL A 24 5.47 -0.50 10.34
CA VAL A 24 5.94 -1.83 10.73
C VAL A 24 5.47 -2.87 9.70
N PHE A 25 4.17 -3.07 9.58
CA PHE A 25 3.63 -4.19 8.78
C PHE A 25 3.89 -4.06 7.29
N TYR A 26 3.85 -2.87 6.73
CA TYR A 26 4.10 -2.63 5.32
C TYR A 26 5.44 -3.21 4.84
N LYS A 27 6.49 -3.02 5.64
CA LYS A 27 7.82 -3.55 5.35
C LYS A 27 7.97 -5.01 5.76
N SER A 28 7.50 -5.37 6.95
CA SER A 28 7.67 -6.72 7.50
C SER A 28 6.97 -7.76 6.66
N ILE A 29 5.75 -7.48 6.21
CA ILE A 29 4.97 -8.39 5.37
C ILE A 29 5.59 -8.55 3.99
N SER A 30 6.09 -7.48 3.38
CA SER A 30 6.85 -7.57 2.13
C SER A 30 8.07 -8.49 2.28
N ASN A 31 8.81 -8.38 3.38
CA ASN A 31 9.94 -9.27 3.65
C ASN A 31 9.51 -10.74 3.82
N ILE A 32 8.42 -10.98 4.54
CA ILE A 32 7.85 -12.33 4.71
C ILE A 32 7.43 -12.92 3.36
N TYR A 33 6.72 -12.12 2.55
CA TYR A 33 6.28 -12.54 1.23
C TYR A 33 7.48 -12.90 0.33
N LYS A 34 8.51 -12.05 0.31
CA LYS A 34 9.75 -12.30 -0.43
C LYS A 34 10.45 -13.58 0.05
N TYR A 35 10.48 -13.81 1.37
CA TYR A 35 11.05 -15.03 1.94
C TYR A 35 10.27 -16.27 1.48
N ILE A 36 8.94 -16.25 1.53
CA ILE A 36 8.09 -17.34 1.07
C ILE A 36 8.30 -17.59 -0.43
N LYS A 37 8.26 -16.53 -1.24
CA LYS A 37 8.47 -16.61 -2.68
C LYS A 37 9.81 -17.26 -3.03
N THR A 38 10.88 -16.86 -2.35
CA THR A 38 12.23 -17.38 -2.63
C THR A 38 12.43 -18.81 -2.14
N ASN A 39 11.92 -19.16 -0.94
CA ASN A 39 12.29 -20.41 -0.28
C ASN A 39 11.23 -21.52 -0.42
N VAL A 40 9.98 -21.16 -0.76
CA VAL A 40 8.89 -22.14 -0.92
C VAL A 40 8.50 -22.32 -2.38
N PHE A 41 8.56 -21.23 -3.15
CA PHE A 41 8.15 -21.22 -4.56
C PHE A 41 9.32 -21.05 -5.55
N ASP A 42 10.56 -21.25 -5.10
CA ASP A 42 11.78 -21.17 -5.93
C ASP A 42 11.87 -19.86 -6.74
N GLY A 43 11.38 -18.76 -6.19
CA GLY A 43 11.35 -17.44 -6.84
C GLY A 43 10.25 -17.23 -7.88
N GLN A 44 9.38 -18.22 -8.09
CA GLN A 44 8.26 -18.09 -9.02
C GLN A 44 7.17 -17.16 -8.49
N ASP A 45 6.50 -16.45 -9.37
CA ASP A 45 5.33 -15.66 -9.01
C ASP A 45 4.16 -16.59 -8.65
N PHE A 46 3.45 -16.27 -7.59
CA PHE A 46 2.24 -16.98 -7.15
C PHE A 46 1.16 -15.98 -6.75
N ASP A 47 -0.09 -16.40 -6.86
CA ASP A 47 -1.22 -15.60 -6.37
C ASP A 47 -1.20 -15.52 -4.86
N ASN A 48 -1.36 -14.31 -4.30
CA ASN A 48 -1.27 -14.10 -2.87
C ASN A 48 -2.59 -14.44 -2.17
N ASP A 49 -2.82 -15.72 -1.91
CA ASP A 49 -3.90 -16.19 -1.02
C ASP A 49 -3.41 -16.47 0.42
N ILE A 50 -2.12 -16.26 0.68
CA ILE A 50 -1.47 -16.67 1.94
C ILE A 50 -1.48 -15.54 2.96
N ILE A 51 -1.29 -14.29 2.53
CA ILE A 51 -1.14 -13.13 3.41
C ILE A 51 -2.33 -12.19 3.23
N ASN A 52 -3.13 -12.07 4.29
CA ASN A 52 -4.21 -11.10 4.37
C ASN A 52 -4.16 -10.41 5.74
N LEU A 53 -4.39 -9.11 5.77
CA LEU A 53 -4.45 -8.32 7.01
C LEU A 53 -5.89 -8.00 7.36
N GLY A 54 -6.29 -8.34 8.58
CA GLY A 54 -7.53 -7.87 9.20
C GLY A 54 -7.31 -6.58 9.98
N PHE A 55 -8.33 -5.75 10.05
CA PHE A 55 -8.35 -4.50 10.82
C PHE A 55 -9.75 -4.30 11.43
N TRP A 56 -9.86 -4.34 12.75
CA TRP A 56 -11.15 -4.23 13.45
C TRP A 56 -11.50 -2.81 13.95
N PRO A 57 -10.54 -1.91 14.32
CA PRO A 57 -10.87 -0.62 14.90
C PRO A 57 -11.66 0.25 13.93
N GLY A 58 -12.80 0.74 14.39
CA GLY A 58 -13.72 1.55 13.59
C GLY A 58 -14.57 0.76 12.58
N GLY A 59 -14.42 -0.57 12.51
CA GLY A 59 -15.26 -1.49 11.72
C GLY A 59 -16.20 -2.30 12.60
N ASP A 60 -15.63 -3.08 13.50
CA ASP A 60 -16.35 -3.94 14.43
C ASP A 60 -17.30 -3.13 15.34
N ARG A 61 -18.56 -3.52 15.31
CA ARG A 61 -19.66 -2.85 16.06
C ARG A 61 -20.12 -3.62 17.27
N ASP A 62 -19.60 -4.83 17.51
CA ASP A 62 -20.09 -5.68 18.56
C ASP A 62 -20.00 -4.98 19.94
N GLY A 63 -21.17 -4.68 20.48
CA GLY A 63 -21.32 -3.99 21.78
C GLY A 63 -20.82 -2.54 21.82
N ASN A 64 -20.33 -1.93 20.73
CA ASN A 64 -19.83 -0.57 20.73
C ASN A 64 -20.71 0.42 19.93
N PRO A 65 -21.61 1.18 20.59
CA PRO A 65 -22.52 2.10 19.91
C PRO A 65 -21.81 3.29 19.26
N TYR A 66 -20.54 3.54 19.57
CA TYR A 66 -19.76 4.63 18.99
C TYR A 66 -19.15 4.27 17.63
N VAL A 67 -19.17 2.99 17.23
CA VAL A 67 -18.77 2.56 15.89
C VAL A 67 -19.96 2.74 14.93
N THR A 68 -20.06 3.92 14.38
CA THR A 68 -21.10 4.29 13.41
C THR A 68 -20.63 4.08 11.98
N THR A 69 -21.54 3.99 11.01
CA THR A 69 -21.23 3.93 9.57
C THR A 69 -20.28 5.06 9.14
N LYS A 70 -20.44 6.26 9.71
CA LYS A 70 -19.55 7.40 9.45
C LYS A 70 -18.10 7.10 9.90
N ILE A 71 -17.93 6.48 11.06
CA ILE A 71 -16.61 6.08 11.57
C ILE A 71 -16.01 4.98 10.68
N THR A 72 -16.79 3.97 10.32
CA THR A 72 -16.35 2.87 9.43
C THR A 72 -15.86 3.41 8.08
N LEU A 73 -16.65 4.28 7.43
CA LEU A 73 -16.24 4.91 6.17
C LEU A 73 -14.99 5.79 6.32
N LYS A 74 -14.86 6.50 7.45
CA LYS A 74 -13.71 7.34 7.74
C LYS A 74 -12.45 6.50 7.93
N THR A 75 -12.57 5.35 8.60
CA THR A 75 -11.47 4.39 8.80
C THR A 75 -11.05 3.75 7.47
N ALA A 76 -12.00 3.28 6.66
CA ALA A 76 -11.71 2.73 5.34
C ALA A 76 -10.98 3.74 4.43
N ASN A 77 -11.42 5.01 4.45
CA ASN A 77 -10.74 6.08 3.71
C ASN A 77 -9.34 6.38 4.25
N LYS A 78 -9.13 6.25 5.57
CA LYS A 78 -7.80 6.41 6.18
C LYS A 78 -6.87 5.30 5.74
N LEU A 79 -7.28 4.03 5.82
CA LEU A 79 -6.50 2.88 5.36
C LEU A 79 -6.09 3.03 3.90
N ARG A 80 -7.04 3.39 3.01
CA ARG A 80 -6.76 3.65 1.60
C ARG A 80 -5.77 4.80 1.39
N SER A 81 -5.95 5.90 2.10
CA SER A 81 -5.04 7.05 1.98
C SER A 81 -3.63 6.69 2.42
N ASP A 82 -3.48 5.90 3.48
CA ASP A 82 -2.19 5.54 4.03
C ASP A 82 -1.42 4.56 3.12
N ILE A 83 -2.10 3.58 2.51
CA ILE A 83 -1.43 2.69 1.56
C ILE A 83 -0.98 3.44 0.30
N ILE A 84 -1.81 4.35 -0.24
CA ILE A 84 -1.44 5.17 -1.41
C ILE A 84 -0.23 6.07 -1.08
N LYS A 85 -0.14 6.61 0.14
CA LYS A 85 1.04 7.37 0.60
C LYS A 85 2.31 6.50 0.61
N ASN A 86 2.19 5.25 1.04
CA ASN A 86 3.32 4.33 1.06
C ASN A 86 3.78 4.02 -0.37
N TYR A 87 2.87 3.72 -1.30
CA TYR A 87 3.22 3.55 -2.71
C TYR A 87 3.88 4.81 -3.30
N TYR A 88 3.34 5.99 -3.00
CA TYR A 88 3.95 7.24 -3.43
C TYR A 88 5.40 7.39 -2.93
N ARG A 89 5.66 7.06 -1.65
CA ARG A 89 7.01 7.13 -1.07
C ARG A 89 7.97 6.15 -1.75
N ASP A 90 7.52 4.92 -2.02
CA ASP A 90 8.33 3.89 -2.67
C ASP A 90 8.61 4.27 -4.13
N ILE A 91 7.61 4.69 -4.90
CA ILE A 91 7.77 5.16 -6.29
C ILE A 91 8.69 6.39 -6.36
N ARG A 92 8.54 7.35 -5.44
CA ARG A 92 9.43 8.51 -5.35
C ARG A 92 10.88 8.13 -5.04
N SER A 93 11.09 7.10 -4.21
CA SER A 93 12.42 6.56 -3.94
C SER A 93 13.01 5.88 -5.18
N LEU A 94 12.19 5.06 -5.85
CA LEU A 94 12.59 4.35 -7.06
C LEU A 94 12.92 5.30 -8.22
N ARG A 95 12.16 6.39 -8.40
CA ARG A 95 12.41 7.43 -9.41
C ARG A 95 13.83 7.96 -9.38
N ARG A 96 14.45 8.09 -8.20
CA ARG A 96 15.83 8.58 -8.06
C ARG A 96 16.87 7.64 -8.68
N ARG A 97 16.49 6.40 -8.91
CA ARG A 97 17.35 5.34 -9.49
C ARG A 97 17.00 5.04 -10.94
N LEU A 98 15.72 5.10 -11.29
CA LEU A 98 15.21 4.80 -12.62
C LEU A 98 15.19 6.03 -13.53
N THR A 99 16.36 6.58 -13.83
CA THR A 99 16.56 7.72 -14.74
C THR A 99 16.84 7.27 -16.20
N PHE A 100 16.34 6.08 -16.56
CA PHE A 100 16.59 5.48 -17.86
C PHE A 100 15.62 5.98 -18.93
N LYS A 101 16.10 6.00 -20.17
CA LYS A 101 15.27 6.28 -21.34
C LYS A 101 14.07 5.31 -21.36
N ASN A 102 12.90 5.80 -21.74
CA ASN A 102 11.63 5.07 -21.79
C ASN A 102 11.01 4.68 -20.44
N ILE A 103 11.71 4.86 -19.32
CA ILE A 103 11.22 4.51 -17.97
C ILE A 103 10.93 5.75 -17.14
N GLU A 104 11.81 6.74 -17.14
CA GLU A 104 11.72 7.92 -16.26
C GLU A 104 10.36 8.62 -16.37
N SER A 105 9.87 8.84 -17.59
CA SER A 105 8.56 9.50 -17.82
C SER A 105 7.40 8.69 -17.25
N LYS A 106 7.44 7.34 -17.33
CA LYS A 106 6.42 6.46 -16.77
C LYS A 106 6.40 6.51 -15.24
N VAL A 107 7.58 6.47 -14.61
CA VAL A 107 7.71 6.57 -13.14
C VAL A 107 7.23 7.94 -12.65
N ILE A 108 7.55 9.03 -13.36
CA ILE A 108 7.06 10.39 -13.07
C ILE A 108 5.53 10.46 -13.18
N ASP A 109 4.93 9.85 -14.20
CA ASP A 109 3.46 9.84 -14.34
C ASP A 109 2.79 9.12 -13.16
N ILE A 110 3.28 7.93 -12.79
CA ILE A 110 2.78 7.18 -11.63
C ILE A 110 2.92 8.02 -10.35
N GLU A 111 4.09 8.62 -10.10
CA GLU A 111 4.34 9.48 -8.93
C GLU A 111 3.32 10.62 -8.86
N ASN A 112 3.12 11.34 -9.97
CA ASN A 112 2.20 12.47 -10.04
C ASN A 112 0.74 12.05 -9.82
N ARG A 113 0.32 10.92 -10.37
CA ARG A 113 -1.05 10.40 -10.21
C ARG A 113 -1.30 9.91 -8.77
N LEU A 114 -0.32 9.25 -8.15
CA LEU A 114 -0.38 8.87 -6.73
C LEU A 114 -0.40 10.12 -5.84
N TYR A 115 0.44 11.12 -6.10
CA TYR A 115 0.44 12.39 -5.37
C TYR A 115 -0.94 13.07 -5.42
N ARG A 116 -1.52 13.20 -6.61
CA ARG A 116 -2.86 13.78 -6.79
C ARG A 116 -3.95 12.96 -6.09
N SER A 117 -3.78 11.64 -5.96
CA SER A 117 -4.71 10.77 -5.25
C SER A 117 -4.70 11.03 -3.73
N ILE A 118 -3.55 11.40 -3.17
CA ILE A 118 -3.39 11.70 -1.74
C ILE A 118 -4.05 13.03 -1.38
N PHE A 119 -3.85 14.05 -2.21
CA PHE A 119 -4.27 15.43 -1.93
C PHE A 119 -5.58 15.84 -2.62
N ASN A 120 -6.28 14.90 -3.28
CA ASN A 120 -7.56 15.16 -3.90
C ASN A 120 -8.67 15.30 -2.84
N GLU A 121 -9.43 16.38 -2.90
CA GLU A 121 -10.56 16.66 -2.01
C GLU A 121 -11.62 15.54 -2.06
N ASN A 122 -11.86 14.97 -3.24
CA ASN A 122 -12.85 13.90 -3.44
C ASN A 122 -12.35 12.51 -3.01
N LYS A 123 -11.10 12.38 -2.54
CA LYS A 123 -10.48 11.12 -2.09
C LYS A 123 -10.57 9.95 -3.07
N THR A 124 -10.81 10.24 -4.35
CA THR A 124 -10.82 9.22 -5.41
C THR A 124 -9.42 9.03 -5.97
N PRO A 125 -8.95 7.79 -6.12
CA PRO A 125 -7.66 7.54 -6.77
C PRO A 125 -7.62 8.13 -8.18
N LYS A 126 -6.53 8.80 -8.53
CA LYS A 126 -6.28 9.30 -9.91
C LYS A 126 -5.60 8.26 -10.80
N ILE A 127 -5.30 7.12 -10.23
CA ILE A 127 -4.83 5.91 -10.90
C ILE A 127 -5.59 4.73 -10.28
N SER A 128 -6.21 3.90 -11.08
CA SER A 128 -6.84 2.68 -10.59
C SER A 128 -5.78 1.63 -10.22
N LEU A 129 -6.15 0.64 -9.42
CA LEU A 129 -5.23 -0.42 -9.01
C LEU A 129 -4.71 -1.20 -10.24
N ASN A 130 -5.61 -1.50 -11.19
CA ASN A 130 -5.22 -2.22 -12.40
C ASN A 130 -4.28 -1.40 -13.29
N GLU A 131 -4.54 -0.10 -13.45
CA GLU A 131 -3.61 0.78 -14.17
C GLU A 131 -2.25 0.85 -13.50
N LEU A 132 -2.21 0.95 -12.15
CA LEU A 132 -0.94 0.94 -11.42
C LEU A 132 -0.17 -0.35 -11.66
N LYS A 133 -0.83 -1.52 -11.55
CA LYS A 133 -0.21 -2.82 -11.84
C LYS A 133 0.33 -2.87 -13.27
N ASN A 134 -0.49 -2.52 -14.26
CA ASN A 134 -0.08 -2.53 -15.66
C ASN A 134 1.13 -1.63 -15.94
N CYS A 135 1.14 -0.41 -15.36
CA CYS A 135 2.28 0.50 -15.51
C CYS A 135 3.57 -0.07 -14.89
N LEU A 136 3.48 -0.71 -13.72
CA LEU A 136 4.62 -1.36 -13.07
C LEU A 136 5.15 -2.55 -13.89
N ASP A 137 4.26 -3.36 -14.45
CA ASP A 137 4.62 -4.51 -15.31
C ASP A 137 5.25 -4.05 -16.63
N GLU A 138 4.78 -2.95 -17.22
CA GLU A 138 5.44 -2.33 -18.37
C GLU A 138 6.86 -1.88 -18.04
N ILE A 139 7.07 -1.20 -16.91
CA ILE A 139 8.40 -0.78 -16.46
C ILE A 139 9.29 -2.01 -16.24
N LYS A 140 8.76 -3.06 -15.61
CA LYS A 140 9.47 -4.34 -15.42
C LYS A 140 9.94 -4.92 -16.74
N SER A 141 9.07 -4.97 -17.75
CA SER A 141 9.38 -5.50 -19.07
C SER A 141 10.48 -4.70 -19.75
N ILE A 142 10.46 -3.36 -19.66
CA ILE A 142 11.52 -2.50 -20.24
C ILE A 142 12.86 -2.70 -19.51
N LEU A 143 12.85 -2.81 -18.17
CA LEU A 143 14.07 -3.06 -17.39
C LEU A 143 14.74 -4.38 -17.79
N ILE A 144 13.95 -5.41 -18.02
CA ILE A 144 14.46 -6.73 -18.44
C ILE A 144 15.03 -6.66 -19.87
N SER A 145 14.28 -6.06 -20.80
CA SER A 145 14.65 -6.08 -22.23
C SER A 145 15.74 -5.07 -22.62
N GLU A 146 15.77 -3.90 -21.98
CA GLU A 146 16.64 -2.79 -22.44
C GLU A 146 17.72 -2.39 -21.42
N HIS A 147 17.60 -2.77 -20.13
CA HIS A 147 18.45 -2.26 -19.06
C HIS A 147 19.09 -3.36 -18.17
N ASN A 148 19.26 -4.57 -18.71
CA ASN A 148 19.89 -5.70 -18.01
C ASN A 148 19.36 -5.95 -16.60
N SER A 149 18.05 -5.76 -16.40
CA SER A 149 17.34 -5.95 -15.11
C SER A 149 17.88 -5.07 -13.97
N LEU A 150 18.52 -3.94 -14.26
CA LEU A 150 19.06 -3.04 -13.24
C LEU A 150 17.93 -2.46 -12.38
N PHE A 151 18.05 -2.56 -11.05
CA PHE A 151 17.03 -2.17 -10.06
C PHE A 151 15.70 -2.96 -10.16
N LEU A 152 15.73 -4.14 -10.77
CA LEU A 152 14.54 -4.99 -10.89
C LEU A 152 14.02 -5.45 -9.52
N ASP A 153 14.92 -5.74 -8.57
CA ASP A 153 14.54 -6.18 -7.22
C ASP A 153 13.74 -5.13 -6.45
N GLU A 154 14.12 -3.85 -6.58
CA GLU A 154 13.41 -2.74 -5.95
C GLU A 154 12.04 -2.50 -6.60
N LEU A 155 11.94 -2.63 -7.92
CA LEU A 155 10.65 -2.56 -8.61
C LEU A 155 9.77 -3.75 -8.24
N GLN A 156 10.32 -4.95 -8.18
CA GLN A 156 9.58 -6.16 -7.81
C GLN A 156 9.04 -6.08 -6.38
N ASP A 157 9.79 -5.51 -5.43
CA ASP A 157 9.32 -5.27 -4.07
C ASP A 157 8.07 -4.37 -4.05
N ILE A 158 8.00 -3.35 -4.92
CA ILE A 158 6.81 -2.50 -5.06
C ILE A 158 5.64 -3.28 -5.69
N ILE A 159 5.90 -4.06 -6.72
CA ILE A 159 4.88 -4.91 -7.37
C ILE A 159 4.29 -5.89 -6.37
N ASP A 160 5.12 -6.55 -5.60
CA ASP A 160 4.70 -7.51 -4.57
C ASP A 160 3.83 -6.82 -3.50
N LYS A 161 4.22 -5.64 -3.01
CA LYS A 161 3.41 -4.82 -2.08
C LYS A 161 2.06 -4.44 -2.68
N VAL A 162 2.02 -4.00 -3.94
CA VAL A 162 0.76 -3.67 -4.64
C VAL A 162 -0.15 -4.89 -4.78
N ASN A 163 0.42 -6.08 -4.98
CA ASN A 163 -0.33 -7.32 -5.04
C ASN A 163 -0.87 -7.76 -3.67
N ILE A 164 -0.10 -7.57 -2.61
CA ILE A 164 -0.50 -7.95 -1.25
C ILE A 164 -1.58 -7.00 -0.70
N PHE A 165 -1.35 -5.69 -0.78
CA PHE A 165 -2.16 -4.71 -0.06
C PHE A 165 -3.26 -4.08 -0.92
N GLY A 166 -3.18 -4.13 -2.24
CA GLY A 166 -4.11 -3.44 -3.12
C GLY A 166 -4.26 -1.95 -2.76
N TYR A 167 -5.51 -1.45 -2.76
CA TYR A 167 -5.84 -0.11 -2.28
C TYR A 167 -6.57 -0.10 -0.93
N HIS A 168 -6.51 -1.21 -0.19
CA HIS A 168 -7.27 -1.36 1.05
C HIS A 168 -6.40 -1.36 2.30
N PHE A 169 -5.13 -1.71 2.18
CA PHE A 169 -4.14 -1.93 3.23
C PHE A 169 -4.46 -3.13 4.12
N ALA A 170 -5.69 -3.20 4.62
CA ALA A 170 -6.21 -4.30 5.42
C ALA A 170 -7.71 -4.44 5.19
N THR A 171 -8.25 -5.64 5.36
CA THR A 171 -9.68 -5.92 5.31
C THR A 171 -10.32 -5.40 6.58
N LEU A 172 -11.30 -4.52 6.45
CA LEU A 172 -12.03 -3.99 7.59
C LEU A 172 -13.10 -4.99 8.03
N ASP A 173 -13.03 -5.40 9.27
CA ASP A 173 -14.00 -6.27 9.92
C ASP A 173 -15.24 -5.45 10.30
N ILE A 174 -16.47 -5.91 9.94
CA ILE A 174 -17.73 -5.14 10.09
C ILE A 174 -18.79 -6.03 10.72
#